data_c8b990e5fdec2e8abb6d3f6cac901380
#
_entry.id   c8b990e5fdec2e8abb6d3f6cac901380
#
_cell.length_a   1.000
_cell.length_b   1.000
_cell.length_c   1.000
_cell.angle_alpha   90.00
_cell.angle_beta   90.00
_cell.angle_gamma   90.00
#
_symmetry.space_group_name_H-M   'P 1'
#
loop_
_entity.id
_entity.type
_entity.pdbx_description
1 polymer ?
#
loop_
_entity_poly.entity_id
_entity_poly.type
_entity_poly.pdbx_seq_one_letter_code
_entity_poly.pdbx_strand_id
1 'polypeptide(L)'
;MNNLQIPENYHSPLTIRETEVAIKEVKDNFERALAKSLHLTRVSAPLFVRPESGLNDNLNGVERPVAFGIKEQEDREVEIVHSLAKWKRYALKRYGFHSGEGLYTDMSAIRRDEDTDNIHSIYVDQWDWEKVISKEERNMETLEYTVGK
;
A
#
# COMPACT_ATOMS: atom_id res chain seq x y z
N MET A 1 15.88 19.05 9.62
CA MET A 1 16.82 18.31 10.50
C MET A 1 16.92 16.90 9.95
N ASN A 2 18.11 16.32 9.93
CA ASN A 2 18.25 14.94 9.45
C ASN A 2 17.88 14.00 10.60
N ASN A 3 16.72 13.36 10.53
CA ASN A 3 16.24 12.42 11.55
C ASN A 3 16.81 10.99 11.38
N LEU A 4 17.76 10.82 10.45
CA LEU A 4 18.43 9.54 10.24
C LEU A 4 19.39 9.22 11.38
N GLN A 5 19.24 8.05 11.97
CA GLN A 5 20.12 7.51 13.00
C GLN A 5 20.89 6.34 12.39
N ILE A 6 22.18 6.57 12.15
CA ILE A 6 23.10 5.56 11.60
C ILE A 6 24.14 5.27 12.66
N PRO A 7 24.29 4.02 13.16
CA PRO A 7 25.34 3.67 14.09
C PRO A 7 26.75 3.94 13.48
N GLU A 8 27.68 4.45 14.29
CA GLU A 8 29.01 4.86 13.80
C GLU A 8 29.78 3.78 13.04
N ASN A 9 29.56 2.51 13.38
CA ASN A 9 30.24 1.38 12.77
C ASN A 9 29.31 0.54 11.87
N TYR A 10 28.21 1.14 11.39
CA TYR A 10 27.32 0.42 10.50
C TYR A 10 27.92 0.27 9.11
N HIS A 11 27.99 -0.98 8.67
CA HIS A 11 28.32 -1.34 7.30
C HIS A 11 27.24 -2.27 6.77
N SER A 12 26.71 -1.99 5.59
CA SER A 12 25.78 -2.92 4.93
C SER A 12 26.48 -4.24 4.65
N PRO A 13 25.90 -5.38 5.01
CA PRO A 13 26.46 -6.70 4.70
C PRO A 13 26.35 -7.05 3.21
N LEU A 14 25.54 -6.31 2.46
CA LEU A 14 25.27 -6.52 1.04
C LEU A 14 25.77 -5.33 0.21
N THR A 15 26.29 -5.60 -0.97
CA THR A 15 26.48 -4.57 -2.00
C THR A 15 25.13 -4.06 -2.51
N ILE A 16 25.12 -2.93 -3.19
CA ILE A 16 23.88 -2.38 -3.80
C ILE A 16 23.21 -3.42 -4.72
N ARG A 17 23.98 -4.10 -5.55
CA ARG A 17 23.45 -5.14 -6.46
C ARG A 17 22.84 -6.32 -5.71
N GLU A 18 23.51 -6.80 -4.68
CA GLU A 18 23.00 -7.90 -3.83
C GLU A 18 21.74 -7.48 -3.08
N THR A 19 21.66 -6.23 -2.64
CA THR A 19 20.46 -5.67 -2.02
C THR A 19 19.28 -5.68 -2.99
N GLU A 20 19.46 -5.26 -4.24
CA GLU A 20 18.38 -5.29 -5.25
C GLU A 20 17.90 -6.72 -5.55
N VAL A 21 18.84 -7.68 -5.64
CA VAL A 21 18.48 -9.10 -5.83
C VAL A 21 17.70 -9.62 -4.62
N ALA A 22 18.19 -9.34 -3.40
CA ALA A 22 17.52 -9.77 -2.17
C ALA A 22 16.13 -9.17 -2.01
N ILE A 23 15.95 -7.88 -2.34
CA ILE A 23 14.62 -7.23 -2.35
C ILE A 23 13.66 -7.98 -3.28
N LYS A 24 14.10 -8.30 -4.50
CA LYS A 24 13.27 -9.02 -5.47
C LYS A 24 12.89 -10.43 -4.97
N GLU A 25 13.85 -11.17 -4.43
CA GLU A 25 13.59 -12.52 -3.90
C GLU A 25 12.61 -12.50 -2.72
N VAL A 26 12.80 -11.57 -1.77
CA VAL A 26 11.89 -11.40 -0.63
C VAL A 26 10.49 -11.04 -1.12
N LYS A 27 10.40 -10.06 -2.04
CA LYS A 27 9.10 -9.65 -2.60
C LYS A 27 8.38 -10.82 -3.26
N ASP A 28 9.01 -11.55 -4.16
CA ASP A 28 8.39 -12.65 -4.89
C ASP A 28 7.94 -13.81 -3.99
N ASN A 29 8.74 -14.14 -2.99
CA ASN A 29 8.42 -15.24 -2.08
C ASN A 29 7.31 -14.86 -1.11
N PHE A 30 7.41 -13.69 -0.48
CA PHE A 30 6.41 -13.23 0.47
C PHE A 30 5.06 -12.97 -0.20
N GLU A 31 5.04 -12.33 -1.37
CA GLU A 31 3.82 -12.06 -2.14
C GLU A 31 3.02 -13.35 -2.39
N ARG A 32 3.69 -14.39 -2.91
CA ARG A 32 3.04 -15.69 -3.17
C ARG A 32 2.55 -16.38 -1.90
N ALA A 33 3.35 -16.34 -0.84
CA ALA A 33 2.99 -16.94 0.44
C ALA A 33 1.77 -16.23 1.07
N LEU A 34 1.80 -14.91 1.11
CA LEU A 34 0.70 -14.08 1.63
C LEU A 34 -0.60 -14.30 0.86
N ALA A 35 -0.53 -14.24 -0.47
CA ALA A 35 -1.70 -14.43 -1.34
C ALA A 35 -2.33 -15.81 -1.12
N LYS A 36 -1.52 -16.86 -1.04
CA LYS A 36 -1.97 -18.22 -0.76
C LYS A 36 -2.58 -18.36 0.64
N SER A 37 -1.92 -17.83 1.66
CA SER A 37 -2.34 -17.99 3.06
C SER A 37 -3.64 -17.26 3.37
N LEU A 38 -3.85 -16.09 2.77
CA LEU A 38 -5.01 -15.23 3.02
C LEU A 38 -6.10 -15.33 1.95
N HIS A 39 -5.93 -16.14 0.91
CA HIS A 39 -6.83 -16.28 -0.25
C HIS A 39 -7.02 -14.93 -0.97
N LEU A 40 -5.91 -14.29 -1.33
CA LEU A 40 -5.92 -13.02 -2.00
C LEU A 40 -5.69 -13.16 -3.50
N THR A 41 -6.38 -12.35 -4.27
CA THR A 41 -6.18 -12.20 -5.72
C THR A 41 -5.44 -10.90 -5.99
N ARG A 42 -4.36 -10.95 -6.79
CA ARG A 42 -3.67 -9.73 -7.22
C ARG A 42 -4.56 -8.92 -8.16
N VAL A 43 -4.65 -7.63 -7.90
CA VAL A 43 -5.33 -6.67 -8.78
C VAL A 43 -4.42 -5.47 -9.05
N SER A 44 -4.61 -4.82 -10.19
CA SER A 44 -3.93 -3.56 -10.50
C SER A 44 -4.65 -2.41 -9.83
N ALA A 45 -3.91 -1.57 -9.10
CA ALA A 45 -4.44 -0.38 -8.46
C ALA A 45 -4.06 0.89 -9.23
N PRO A 46 -4.83 1.98 -9.09
CA PRO A 46 -4.46 3.26 -9.65
C PRO A 46 -3.30 3.88 -8.88
N LEU A 47 -2.39 4.56 -9.59
CA LEU A 47 -1.38 5.43 -8.99
C LEU A 47 -1.99 6.78 -8.57
N PHE A 48 -2.99 7.25 -9.29
CA PHE A 48 -3.67 8.50 -9.04
C PHE A 48 -5.19 8.36 -9.25
N VAL A 49 -5.94 9.19 -8.58
CA VAL A 49 -7.41 9.22 -8.65
C VAL A 49 -7.89 10.66 -8.79
N ARG A 50 -9.13 10.83 -9.22
CA ARG A 50 -9.78 12.15 -9.24
C ARG A 50 -10.17 12.54 -7.81
N PRO A 51 -9.96 13.80 -7.37
CA PRO A 51 -10.34 14.26 -6.03
C PRO A 51 -11.81 14.00 -5.73
N GLU A 52 -12.70 14.29 -6.68
CA GLU A 52 -14.15 14.12 -6.53
C GLU A 52 -14.60 12.65 -6.38
N SER A 53 -13.73 11.69 -6.68
CA SER A 53 -14.03 10.27 -6.45
C SER A 53 -14.06 9.91 -4.96
N GLY A 54 -13.39 10.70 -4.12
CA GLY A 54 -13.22 10.43 -2.69
C GLY A 54 -12.41 9.18 -2.37
N LEU A 55 -11.72 8.59 -3.37
CA LEU A 55 -10.99 7.32 -3.23
C LEU A 55 -9.56 7.51 -2.70
N ASN A 56 -9.01 8.74 -2.71
CA ASN A 56 -7.77 9.01 -2.02
C ASN A 56 -8.00 9.02 -0.50
N ASP A 57 -7.10 8.40 0.25
CA ASP A 57 -7.18 8.41 1.71
C ASP A 57 -6.27 9.50 2.25
N ASN A 58 -6.86 10.50 2.89
CA ASN A 58 -6.14 11.67 3.40
C ASN A 58 -5.42 11.41 4.74
N LEU A 59 -5.16 10.15 5.07
CA LEU A 59 -4.43 9.75 6.30
C LEU A 59 -5.03 10.41 7.56
N ASN A 60 -4.35 11.40 8.13
CA ASN A 60 -4.82 12.17 9.29
C ASN A 60 -5.73 13.35 8.90
N GLY A 61 -5.91 13.62 7.61
CA GLY A 61 -6.77 14.67 7.10
C GLY A 61 -6.11 16.05 6.95
N VAL A 62 -4.81 16.13 7.19
CA VAL A 62 -4.02 17.36 7.06
C VAL A 62 -2.97 17.29 5.95
N GLU A 63 -2.63 16.09 5.51
CA GLU A 63 -1.65 15.85 4.46
C GLU A 63 -2.19 16.29 3.10
N ARG A 64 -1.35 17.00 2.36
CA ARG A 64 -1.67 17.51 1.04
C ARG A 64 -1.29 16.48 -0.02
N PRO A 65 -2.15 16.13 -0.98
CA PRO A 65 -1.77 15.26 -2.07
C PRO A 65 -0.80 15.96 -3.03
N VAL A 66 -0.05 15.15 -3.80
CA VAL A 66 0.60 15.63 -5.02
C VAL A 66 -0.43 15.57 -6.13
N ALA A 67 -0.79 16.72 -6.69
CA ALA A 67 -1.79 16.86 -7.72
C ALA A 67 -1.19 17.37 -9.03
N PHE A 68 -1.80 17.00 -10.16
CA PHE A 68 -1.45 17.49 -11.49
C PHE A 68 -2.64 17.44 -12.43
N GLY A 69 -2.61 18.27 -13.48
CA GLY A 69 -3.63 18.30 -14.53
C GLY A 69 -3.36 17.31 -15.64
N ILE A 70 -4.40 16.74 -16.22
CA ILE A 70 -4.31 15.88 -17.42
C ILE A 70 -4.67 16.72 -18.64
N LYS A 71 -3.67 17.00 -19.49
CA LYS A 71 -3.82 17.86 -20.67
C LYS A 71 -4.98 17.46 -21.61
N GLU A 72 -5.15 16.16 -21.86
CA GLU A 72 -6.22 15.65 -22.74
C GLU A 72 -7.62 15.74 -22.11
N GLN A 73 -7.72 16.12 -20.86
CA GLN A 73 -8.96 16.31 -20.11
C GLN A 73 -9.13 17.75 -19.61
N GLU A 74 -8.71 18.73 -20.40
CA GLU A 74 -8.82 20.15 -20.08
C GLU A 74 -8.14 20.52 -18.76
N ASP A 75 -6.96 19.94 -18.51
CA ASP A 75 -6.20 20.08 -17.28
C ASP A 75 -6.97 19.68 -16.00
N ARG A 76 -7.93 18.77 -16.12
CA ARG A 76 -8.64 18.22 -14.96
C ARG A 76 -7.64 17.62 -13.99
N GLU A 77 -7.75 18.04 -12.74
CA GLU A 77 -6.86 17.63 -11.66
C GLU A 77 -7.07 16.17 -11.24
N VAL A 78 -5.96 15.50 -10.98
CA VAL A 78 -5.87 14.19 -10.35
C VAL A 78 -4.83 14.23 -9.24
N GLU A 79 -4.99 13.36 -8.24
CA GLU A 79 -4.13 13.26 -7.06
C GLU A 79 -3.43 11.92 -7.02
N ILE A 80 -2.11 11.92 -6.81
CA ILE A 80 -1.38 10.68 -6.47
C ILE A 80 -1.87 10.19 -5.11
N VAL A 81 -2.13 8.90 -5.01
CA VAL A 81 -2.69 8.33 -3.79
C VAL A 81 -1.72 8.40 -2.61
N HIS A 82 -2.25 8.66 -1.41
CA HIS A 82 -1.54 8.49 -0.13
C HIS A 82 -1.69 7.06 0.41
N SER A 83 -2.85 6.45 0.17
CA SER A 83 -3.22 5.10 0.56
C SER A 83 -4.36 4.61 -0.33
N LEU A 84 -4.46 3.30 -0.48
CA LEU A 84 -5.49 2.64 -1.27
C LEU A 84 -6.62 2.03 -0.40
N ALA A 85 -6.70 2.35 0.89
CA ALA A 85 -7.68 1.74 1.78
C ALA A 85 -9.12 1.90 1.29
N LYS A 86 -9.52 3.10 0.89
CA LYS A 86 -10.85 3.36 0.32
C LYS A 86 -11.05 2.70 -1.02
N TRP A 87 -10.04 2.78 -1.90
CA TRP A 87 -10.09 2.19 -3.23
C TRP A 87 -10.22 0.66 -3.16
N LYS A 88 -9.46 -0.01 -2.28
CA LYS A 88 -9.54 -1.47 -2.12
C LYS A 88 -10.94 -1.94 -1.73
N ARG A 89 -11.58 -1.27 -0.77
CA ARG A 89 -12.97 -1.58 -0.38
C ARG A 89 -13.94 -1.40 -1.54
N TYR A 90 -13.79 -0.34 -2.32
CA TYR A 90 -14.56 -0.15 -3.54
C TYR A 90 -14.30 -1.27 -4.55
N ALA A 91 -13.04 -1.63 -4.77
CA ALA A 91 -12.62 -2.68 -5.69
C ALA A 91 -13.16 -4.06 -5.28
N LEU A 92 -13.12 -4.43 -3.99
CA LEU A 92 -13.72 -5.67 -3.49
C LEU A 92 -15.17 -5.83 -3.93
N LYS A 93 -15.97 -4.79 -3.73
CA LYS A 93 -17.38 -4.80 -4.16
C LYS A 93 -17.50 -4.85 -5.68
N ARG A 94 -16.76 -4.01 -6.40
CA ARG A 94 -16.85 -3.88 -7.86
C ARG A 94 -16.44 -5.16 -8.59
N TYR A 95 -15.46 -5.89 -8.06
CA TYR A 95 -14.93 -7.12 -8.66
C TYR A 95 -15.63 -8.37 -8.17
N GLY A 96 -16.63 -8.25 -7.27
CA GLY A 96 -17.46 -9.36 -6.83
C GLY A 96 -16.78 -10.31 -5.85
N PHE A 97 -15.89 -9.81 -4.99
CA PHE A 97 -15.29 -10.64 -3.94
C PHE A 97 -16.31 -10.99 -2.85
N HIS A 98 -16.26 -12.23 -2.36
CA HIS A 98 -17.13 -12.77 -1.32
C HIS A 98 -16.41 -12.90 0.03
N SER A 99 -17.16 -13.19 1.10
CA SER A 99 -16.58 -13.45 2.42
C SER A 99 -15.55 -14.58 2.37
N GLY A 100 -14.39 -14.37 3.02
CA GLY A 100 -13.25 -15.26 2.99
C GLY A 100 -12.25 -15.00 1.86
N GLU A 101 -12.62 -14.21 0.85
CA GLU A 101 -11.76 -13.80 -0.26
C GLU A 101 -11.21 -12.38 -0.04
N GLY A 102 -10.14 -12.06 -0.73
CA GLY A 102 -9.57 -10.71 -0.69
C GLY A 102 -8.76 -10.38 -1.92
N LEU A 103 -8.33 -9.15 -1.97
CA LEU A 103 -7.40 -8.67 -2.99
C LEU A 103 -6.10 -8.15 -2.35
N TYR A 104 -5.05 -8.13 -3.14
CA TYR A 104 -3.85 -7.37 -2.83
C TYR A 104 -3.36 -6.64 -4.09
N THR A 105 -2.55 -5.63 -3.88
CA THR A 105 -1.98 -4.83 -4.95
C THR A 105 -0.60 -4.34 -4.59
N ASP A 106 0.23 -4.13 -5.60
CA ASP A 106 1.45 -3.35 -5.47
C ASP A 106 1.03 -1.88 -5.45
N MET A 107 1.14 -1.25 -4.30
CA MET A 107 0.83 0.15 -4.12
C MET A 107 2.10 0.99 -4.23
N SER A 108 2.07 2.00 -5.07
CA SER A 108 3.00 3.11 -5.02
C SER A 108 2.26 4.37 -4.59
N ALA A 109 2.79 5.09 -3.61
CA ALA A 109 2.19 6.30 -3.08
C ALA A 109 3.25 7.38 -2.86
N ILE A 110 2.83 8.64 -2.83
CA ILE A 110 3.69 9.77 -2.47
C ILE A 110 3.05 10.54 -1.32
N ARG A 111 3.77 10.61 -0.21
CA ARG A 111 3.39 11.34 1.00
C ARG A 111 4.28 12.57 1.13
N ARG A 112 3.93 13.63 0.42
CA ARG A 112 4.78 14.84 0.29
C ARG A 112 5.05 15.56 1.61
N ASP A 113 4.19 15.41 2.58
CA ASP A 113 4.27 16.05 3.90
C ASP A 113 4.78 15.09 5.00
N GLU A 114 5.40 13.94 4.61
CA GLU A 114 5.93 12.96 5.54
C GLU A 114 7.18 13.49 6.26
N ASP A 115 7.23 13.31 7.57
CA ASP A 115 8.42 13.51 8.39
C ASP A 115 9.35 12.30 8.21
N THR A 116 10.38 12.47 7.38
CA THR A 116 11.27 11.37 7.01
C THR A 116 12.26 11.00 8.11
N ASP A 117 12.45 9.69 8.31
CA ASP A 117 13.42 9.09 9.24
C ASP A 117 13.94 7.75 8.69
N ASN A 118 14.45 6.86 9.56
CA ASN A 118 14.98 5.56 9.14
C ASN A 118 13.94 4.61 8.53
N ILE A 119 12.65 4.81 8.82
CA ILE A 119 11.56 3.92 8.41
C ILE A 119 10.42 4.64 7.68
N HIS A 120 10.43 5.97 7.65
CA HIS A 120 9.44 6.78 6.95
C HIS A 120 10.05 7.47 5.73
N SER A 121 9.41 7.35 4.58
CA SER A 121 9.84 7.90 3.30
C SER A 121 8.70 8.63 2.60
N ILE A 122 9.05 9.63 1.80
CA ILE A 122 8.10 10.34 0.91
C ILE A 122 7.49 9.38 -0.11
N TYR A 123 8.31 8.48 -0.69
CA TYR A 123 7.83 7.43 -1.58
C TYR A 123 7.55 6.16 -0.79
N VAL A 124 6.36 5.60 -1.00
CA VAL A 124 5.91 4.37 -0.36
C VAL A 124 5.66 3.32 -1.43
N ASP A 125 6.32 2.17 -1.28
CA ASP A 125 6.14 0.96 -2.07
C ASP A 125 5.78 -0.18 -1.11
N GLN A 126 4.54 -0.67 -1.19
CA GLN A 126 4.08 -1.73 -0.29
C GLN A 126 3.07 -2.65 -0.96
N TRP A 127 2.96 -3.89 -0.46
CA TRP A 127 1.79 -4.71 -0.72
C TRP A 127 0.67 -4.29 0.21
N ASP A 128 -0.38 -3.87 -0.40
CA ASP A 128 -1.56 -3.41 0.32
C ASP A 128 -2.72 -4.37 0.04
N TRP A 129 -3.30 -4.95 1.06
CA TRP A 129 -4.33 -5.96 0.92
C TRP A 129 -5.59 -5.62 1.71
N GLU A 130 -6.70 -6.20 1.29
CA GLU A 130 -7.99 -6.09 1.95
C GLU A 130 -8.75 -7.41 1.77
N LYS A 131 -9.39 -7.92 2.83
CA LYS A 131 -10.14 -9.17 2.82
C LYS A 131 -11.58 -8.94 3.27
N VAL A 132 -12.53 -9.61 2.60
CA VAL A 132 -13.94 -9.57 2.98
C VAL A 132 -14.16 -10.53 4.15
N ILE A 133 -14.70 -10.02 5.24
CA ILE A 133 -15.18 -10.81 6.38
C ILE A 133 -16.65 -10.47 6.63
N SER A 134 -17.41 -11.40 7.19
CA SER A 134 -18.77 -11.13 7.64
C SER A 134 -18.76 -10.26 8.92
N LYS A 135 -19.92 -9.77 9.30
CA LYS A 135 -20.06 -9.00 10.54
C LYS A 135 -19.76 -9.86 11.77
N GLU A 136 -20.14 -11.12 11.74
CA GLU A 136 -19.94 -12.11 12.79
C GLU A 136 -18.47 -12.49 12.95
N GLU A 137 -17.72 -12.49 11.85
CA GLU A 137 -16.27 -12.73 11.82
C GLU A 137 -15.43 -11.53 12.32
N ARG A 138 -16.04 -10.38 12.60
CA ARG A 138 -15.33 -9.23 13.17
C ARG A 138 -15.11 -9.41 14.67
N ASN A 139 -14.24 -10.33 15.03
CA ASN A 139 -13.90 -10.73 16.40
C ASN A 139 -12.41 -11.00 16.57
N MET A 140 -11.96 -11.25 17.81
CA MET A 140 -10.54 -11.49 18.12
C MET A 140 -10.05 -12.81 17.54
N GLU A 141 -10.87 -13.84 17.49
CA GLU A 141 -10.50 -15.14 16.93
C GLU A 141 -10.11 -15.02 15.44
N THR A 142 -10.91 -14.30 14.65
CA THR A 142 -10.60 -14.01 13.24
C THR A 142 -9.32 -13.20 13.09
N LEU A 143 -9.09 -12.22 13.98
CA LEU A 143 -7.87 -11.42 13.97
C LEU A 143 -6.65 -12.29 14.25
N GLU A 144 -6.66 -13.07 15.33
CA GLU A 144 -5.57 -13.96 15.73
C GLU A 144 -5.28 -15.01 14.64
N TYR A 145 -6.32 -15.60 14.06
CA TYR A 145 -6.18 -16.52 12.93
C TYR A 145 -5.51 -15.85 11.72
N THR A 146 -5.90 -14.63 11.41
CA THR A 146 -5.35 -13.90 10.25
C THR A 146 -3.90 -13.50 10.46
N VAL A 147 -3.55 -13.05 11.66
CA VAL A 147 -2.17 -12.63 12.01
C VAL A 147 -1.24 -13.85 12.14
N GLY A 148 -1.75 -15.00 12.53
CA GLY A 148 -1.00 -16.24 12.68
C GLY A 148 -0.71 -16.99 11.36
N LYS A 149 -1.12 -16.45 10.21
CA LYS A 149 -0.89 -17.03 8.87
C LYS A 149 0.43 -16.58 8.28
#